data_8343f7b545eda35329c1036d3de82e4d
#
_entry.id   8343f7b545eda35329c1036d3de82e4d
#
_cell.length_a   1.000
_cell.length_b   1.000
_cell.length_c   1.000
_cell.angle_alpha   90.00
_cell.angle_beta   90.00
_cell.angle_gamma   90.00
#
_symmetry.space_group_name_H-M   'P 1'
#
loop_
_entity.id
_entity.type
_entity.pdbx_description
1 polymer ?
#
loop_
_entity_poly.entity_id
_entity_poly.type
_entity_poly.pdbx_seq_one_letter_code
_entity_poly.pdbx_strand_id
1 'polypeptide(L)'
;MKNYIKNMSKKDLVLLDIRKMYDLYGYKRISLPSFEEYDLYNENKDFIDRNILTVMSPNGKLLALRPDITLSVAKKISKDQSLKYSKIYYQENTYNLTKYTGYEEDEQLGIELIGKESVFLDFEIVDLAVKSLDIINEKSLIVLSHAGFISSIFDNLNLEYEVKEEIFDCINKKNSHDIKKILENNKFVSENVKELIYKIPGLSGDLDDITKKLSKYGINDNIKKILLELKQLNNLLLKFHKRSKIVFDFSVIKNLNYYNGIIYKDILKDFQM
;
A
#
# COMPACT_ATOMS: atom_id res chain seq x y z
N MET A 1 -32.91 -0.25 19.60
CA MET A 1 -31.88 -0.49 18.59
C MET A 1 -32.35 -0.36 17.14
N LYS A 2 -33.51 -0.91 16.72
CA LYS A 2 -34.02 -0.79 15.32
C LYS A 2 -34.29 0.64 14.80
N ASN A 3 -34.57 1.62 15.66
CA ASN A 3 -34.90 3.00 15.24
C ASN A 3 -33.68 3.88 14.92
N TYR A 4 -32.49 3.57 15.46
CA TYR A 4 -31.26 4.34 15.18
C TYR A 4 -30.74 4.09 13.76
N ILE A 5 -30.86 2.88 13.25
CA ILE A 5 -30.38 2.50 11.91
C ILE A 5 -31.16 3.23 10.80
N LYS A 6 -32.41 3.62 11.04
CA LYS A 6 -33.25 4.29 10.05
C LYS A 6 -32.79 5.71 9.67
N ASN A 7 -32.01 6.37 10.54
CA ASN A 7 -31.55 7.74 10.38
C ASN A 7 -30.04 7.85 10.05
N MET A 8 -29.36 6.72 9.85
CA MET A 8 -27.94 6.70 9.48
C MET A 8 -27.75 7.05 8.00
N SER A 9 -26.70 7.83 7.70
CA SER A 9 -26.31 8.05 6.32
C SER A 9 -25.86 6.75 5.65
N LYS A 10 -25.86 6.71 4.32
CA LYS A 10 -25.34 5.56 3.56
C LYS A 10 -23.87 5.26 3.95
N LYS A 11 -23.06 6.32 4.12
CA LYS A 11 -21.65 6.19 4.58
C LYS A 11 -21.58 5.51 5.95
N ASP A 12 -22.40 5.94 6.93
CA ASP A 12 -22.39 5.37 8.28
C ASP A 12 -22.79 3.89 8.29
N LEU A 13 -23.74 3.49 7.44
CA LEU A 13 -24.15 2.09 7.31
C LEU A 13 -23.03 1.23 6.74
N VAL A 14 -22.35 1.70 5.69
CA VAL A 14 -21.19 1.03 5.09
C VAL A 14 -20.07 0.86 6.13
N LEU A 15 -19.71 1.95 6.83
CA LEU A 15 -18.69 1.91 7.88
C LEU A 15 -19.07 0.96 9.02
N LEU A 16 -20.35 0.91 9.38
CA LEU A 16 -20.85 -0.01 10.41
C LEU A 16 -20.68 -1.47 9.98
N ASP A 17 -21.02 -1.80 8.74
CA ASP A 17 -20.93 -3.16 8.23
C ASP A 17 -19.48 -3.63 8.06
N ILE A 18 -18.58 -2.76 7.60
CA ILE A 18 -17.14 -3.05 7.55
C ILE A 18 -16.59 -3.29 8.97
N ARG A 19 -16.93 -2.45 9.95
CA ARG A 19 -16.49 -2.64 11.34
C ARG A 19 -17.00 -3.96 11.95
N LYS A 20 -18.26 -4.31 11.72
CA LYS A 20 -18.79 -5.61 12.15
C LYS A 20 -18.03 -6.78 11.54
N MET A 21 -17.66 -6.67 10.26
CA MET A 21 -16.85 -7.68 9.61
C MET A 21 -15.47 -7.79 10.28
N TYR A 22 -14.80 -6.68 10.56
CA TYR A 22 -13.51 -6.70 11.26
C TYR A 22 -13.62 -7.32 12.66
N ASP A 23 -14.67 -6.98 13.43
CA ASP A 23 -14.93 -7.60 14.74
C ASP A 23 -15.11 -9.13 14.64
N LEU A 24 -15.81 -9.64 13.59
CA LEU A 24 -15.98 -11.07 13.34
C LEU A 24 -14.67 -11.79 13.02
N TYR A 25 -13.70 -11.07 12.39
CA TYR A 25 -12.35 -11.60 12.12
C TYR A 25 -11.40 -11.46 13.32
N GLY A 26 -11.90 -10.95 14.45
CA GLY A 26 -11.15 -10.82 15.70
C GLY A 26 -10.29 -9.56 15.78
N TYR A 27 -10.48 -8.60 14.88
CA TYR A 27 -9.83 -7.29 14.98
C TYR A 27 -10.45 -6.47 16.11
N LYS A 28 -9.61 -5.78 16.87
CA LYS A 28 -10.04 -4.90 17.96
C LYS A 28 -9.85 -3.45 17.57
N ARG A 29 -10.88 -2.64 17.85
CA ARG A 29 -10.78 -1.20 17.61
C ARG A 29 -9.76 -0.57 18.56
N ILE A 30 -8.88 0.27 17.99
CA ILE A 30 -8.04 1.17 18.77
C ILE A 30 -8.37 2.62 18.46
N SER A 31 -8.10 3.50 19.42
CA SER A 31 -8.11 4.95 19.23
C SER A 31 -6.70 5.50 19.33
N LEU A 32 -6.41 6.47 18.48
CA LEU A 32 -5.09 7.08 18.34
C LEU A 32 -5.23 8.60 18.53
N PRO A 33 -4.22 9.28 19.10
CA PRO A 33 -4.25 10.72 19.25
C PRO A 33 -4.14 11.42 17.89
N SER A 34 -4.83 12.54 17.72
CA SER A 34 -4.67 13.38 16.52
C SER A 34 -3.36 14.18 16.53
N PHE A 35 -2.83 14.46 17.72
CA PHE A 35 -1.56 15.16 17.91
C PHE A 35 -0.49 14.19 18.42
N GLU A 36 0.68 14.23 17.79
CA GLU A 36 1.86 13.48 18.18
C GLU A 36 3.04 14.42 18.36
N GLU A 37 4.08 14.00 19.09
CA GLU A 37 5.34 14.75 19.11
C GLU A 37 5.95 14.78 17.70
N TYR A 38 6.37 15.96 17.23
CA TYR A 38 6.91 16.15 15.88
C TYR A 38 8.11 15.25 15.60
N ASP A 39 8.91 14.95 16.62
CA ASP A 39 10.11 14.11 16.50
C ASP A 39 9.80 12.71 15.96
N LEU A 40 8.61 12.16 16.26
CA LEU A 40 8.17 10.88 15.68
C LEU A 40 8.27 10.87 14.15
N TYR A 41 7.88 11.96 13.53
CA TYR A 41 7.86 12.10 12.07
C TYR A 41 9.20 12.59 11.53
N ASN A 42 9.88 13.46 12.27
CA ASN A 42 11.19 13.99 11.90
C ASN A 42 12.27 12.88 11.88
N GLU A 43 12.21 11.92 12.79
CA GLU A 43 13.11 10.75 12.83
C GLU A 43 12.78 9.72 11.74
N ASN A 44 11.57 9.77 11.16
CA ASN A 44 11.08 8.84 10.14
C ASN A 44 10.79 9.56 8.81
N LYS A 45 11.63 10.52 8.41
CA LYS A 45 11.44 11.36 7.21
C LYS A 45 11.35 10.58 5.90
N ASP A 46 11.98 9.42 5.83
CA ASP A 46 11.96 8.58 4.64
C ASP A 46 10.59 7.93 4.39
N PHE A 47 9.72 7.94 5.40
CA PHE A 47 8.39 7.31 5.36
C PHE A 47 7.26 8.30 5.12
N ILE A 48 7.47 9.60 5.34
CA ILE A 48 6.42 10.61 5.32
C ILE A 48 6.81 11.77 4.43
N ASP A 49 5.89 12.19 3.58
CA ASP A 49 6.04 13.42 2.81
C ASP A 49 6.16 14.62 3.75
N ARG A 50 7.02 15.59 3.40
CA ARG A 50 7.48 16.69 4.28
C ARG A 50 6.41 17.74 4.64
N ASN A 51 5.18 17.54 4.20
CA ASN A 51 4.07 18.48 4.37
C ASN A 51 3.29 18.26 5.66
N ILE A 52 3.97 18.35 6.82
CA ILE A 52 3.37 18.08 8.13
C ILE A 52 2.82 19.37 8.74
N LEU A 53 1.56 19.35 9.14
CA LEU A 53 0.96 20.40 9.94
C LEU A 53 1.48 20.36 11.38
N THR A 54 2.04 21.46 11.85
CA THR A 54 2.61 21.53 13.19
C THR A 54 1.92 22.60 14.03
N VAL A 55 1.92 22.40 15.37
CA VAL A 55 1.39 23.33 16.35
C VAL A 55 2.30 23.35 17.59
N MET A 56 2.49 24.54 18.16
CA MET A 56 3.19 24.68 19.42
C MET A 56 2.25 24.41 20.58
N SER A 57 2.58 23.45 21.44
CA SER A 57 1.84 23.20 22.66
C SER A 57 2.12 24.25 23.74
N PRO A 58 1.23 24.42 24.75
CA PRO A 58 1.43 25.41 25.81
C PRO A 58 2.72 25.24 26.62
N ASN A 59 3.28 24.04 26.68
CA ASN A 59 4.53 23.72 27.36
C ASN A 59 5.78 23.86 26.47
N GLY A 60 5.65 24.45 25.27
CA GLY A 60 6.73 24.71 24.35
C GLY A 60 7.16 23.51 23.47
N LYS A 61 6.46 22.38 23.53
CA LYS A 61 6.75 21.25 22.63
C LYS A 61 6.13 21.47 21.25
N LEU A 62 6.86 21.11 20.20
CA LEU A 62 6.34 21.07 18.84
C LEU A 62 5.55 19.77 18.65
N LEU A 63 4.28 19.90 18.32
CA LEU A 63 3.39 18.79 17.99
C LEU A 63 3.10 18.80 16.49
N ALA A 64 2.82 17.62 15.95
CA ALA A 64 2.35 17.42 14.59
C ALA A 64 0.90 16.92 14.62
N LEU A 65 0.04 17.44 13.75
CA LEU A 65 -1.19 16.75 13.40
C LEU A 65 -0.80 15.51 12.58
N ARG A 66 -1.37 14.37 12.93
CA ARG A 66 -1.03 13.06 12.40
C ARG A 66 -1.17 12.99 10.86
N PRO A 67 -0.08 12.89 10.09
CA PRO A 67 -0.11 12.74 8.63
C PRO A 67 -0.27 11.28 8.20
N ASP A 68 0.08 10.33 9.10
CA ASP A 68 0.07 8.89 8.84
C ASP A 68 -0.39 8.11 10.08
N ILE A 69 -1.24 7.11 9.88
CA ILE A 69 -1.80 6.32 10.98
C ILE A 69 -0.88 5.17 11.36
N THR A 70 -0.21 4.54 10.40
CA THR A 70 0.64 3.36 10.62
C THR A 70 1.78 3.66 11.58
N LEU A 71 2.43 4.83 11.48
CA LEU A 71 3.46 5.24 12.44
C LEU A 71 2.90 5.46 13.85
N SER A 72 1.70 6.03 13.99
CA SER A 72 1.04 6.16 15.29
C SER A 72 0.70 4.79 15.91
N VAL A 73 0.29 3.83 15.07
CA VAL A 73 0.09 2.43 15.48
C VAL A 73 1.41 1.81 15.93
N ALA A 74 2.47 1.93 15.13
CA ALA A 74 3.79 1.39 15.46
C ALA A 74 4.33 1.94 16.79
N LYS A 75 4.20 3.26 17.03
CA LYS A 75 4.53 3.90 18.32
C LYS A 75 3.73 3.34 19.48
N LYS A 76 2.42 3.12 19.29
CA LYS A 76 1.57 2.56 20.33
C LYS A 76 1.99 1.14 20.69
N ILE A 77 2.29 0.32 19.69
CA ILE A 77 2.75 -1.07 19.86
C ILE A 77 4.13 -1.13 20.53
N SER A 78 5.05 -0.24 20.17
CA SER A 78 6.38 -0.19 20.78
C SER A 78 6.32 0.08 22.30
N LYS A 79 5.28 0.79 22.75
CA LYS A 79 5.02 1.09 24.17
C LYS A 79 4.25 -0.01 24.90
N ASP A 80 3.49 -0.82 24.18
CA ASP A 80 2.63 -1.86 24.75
C ASP A 80 2.95 -3.23 24.13
N GLN A 81 3.78 -4.00 24.82
CA GLN A 81 4.22 -5.34 24.39
C GLN A 81 3.06 -6.34 24.25
N SER A 82 1.91 -6.09 24.88
CA SER A 82 0.71 -6.93 24.71
C SER A 82 0.15 -6.88 23.30
N LEU A 83 0.47 -5.83 22.52
CA LEU A 83 0.05 -5.64 21.14
C LEU A 83 0.99 -6.26 20.10
N LYS A 84 2.09 -6.91 20.52
CA LYS A 84 3.09 -7.49 19.61
C LYS A 84 2.53 -8.52 18.62
N TYR A 85 1.44 -9.21 18.99
CA TYR A 85 0.69 -10.10 18.11
C TYR A 85 -0.77 -9.68 18.19
N SER A 86 -1.21 -8.84 17.26
CA SER A 86 -2.53 -8.22 17.34
C SER A 86 -3.16 -8.03 15.99
N LYS A 87 -4.47 -8.17 15.99
CA LYS A 87 -5.38 -7.73 14.93
C LYS A 87 -6.09 -6.48 15.42
N ILE A 88 -5.81 -5.35 14.81
CA ILE A 88 -6.41 -4.08 15.21
C ILE A 88 -7.02 -3.36 14.00
N TYR A 89 -8.04 -2.57 14.25
CA TYR A 89 -8.57 -1.64 13.26
C TYR A 89 -8.76 -0.26 13.88
N TYR A 90 -8.78 0.74 13.03
CA TYR A 90 -8.99 2.13 13.41
C TYR A 90 -9.96 2.81 12.45
N GLN A 91 -10.60 3.87 12.91
CA GLN A 91 -11.31 4.85 12.10
C GLN A 91 -10.87 6.22 12.64
N GLU A 92 -9.94 6.84 11.92
CA GLU A 92 -9.19 8.00 12.38
C GLU A 92 -8.91 8.95 11.21
N ASN A 93 -8.69 10.22 11.51
CA ASN A 93 -8.36 11.21 10.50
C ASN A 93 -6.84 11.38 10.34
N THR A 94 -6.39 11.61 9.10
CA THR A 94 -5.05 12.12 8.77
C THR A 94 -5.15 13.56 8.29
N TYR A 95 -4.06 14.31 8.43
CA TYR A 95 -4.01 15.74 8.13
C TYR A 95 -2.77 16.04 7.30
N ASN A 96 -2.97 16.53 6.08
CA ASN A 96 -1.89 16.81 5.15
C ASN A 96 -1.96 18.25 4.64
N LEU A 97 -0.80 18.87 4.40
CA LEU A 97 -0.73 20.14 3.69
C LEU A 97 -0.93 19.92 2.20
N THR A 98 -1.79 20.71 1.60
CA THR A 98 -2.02 20.70 0.15
C THR A 98 -1.72 22.07 -0.45
N LYS A 99 -1.33 22.08 -1.74
CA LYS A 99 -0.98 23.31 -2.45
C LYS A 99 -2.20 24.22 -2.69
N TYR A 100 -3.40 23.67 -2.71
CA TYR A 100 -4.61 24.39 -3.12
C TYR A 100 -5.48 24.86 -1.97
N THR A 101 -5.65 24.03 -0.94
CA THR A 101 -6.57 24.28 0.18
C THR A 101 -5.87 24.65 1.49
N GLY A 102 -4.53 24.61 1.49
CA GLY A 102 -3.71 24.79 2.68
C GLY A 102 -3.62 23.53 3.53
N TYR A 103 -4.70 22.82 3.76
CA TYR A 103 -4.72 21.52 4.43
C TYR A 103 -5.89 20.65 3.95
N GLU A 104 -5.75 19.35 4.15
CA GLU A 104 -6.77 18.34 3.88
C GLU A 104 -6.89 17.42 5.09
N GLU A 105 -8.12 17.06 5.41
CA GLU A 105 -8.47 16.11 6.47
C GLU A 105 -9.15 14.91 5.84
N ASP A 106 -8.52 13.73 5.93
CA ASP A 106 -9.02 12.48 5.37
C ASP A 106 -9.38 11.49 6.46
N GLU A 107 -10.64 11.06 6.50
CA GLU A 107 -11.07 9.97 7.37
C GLU A 107 -10.67 8.62 6.78
N GLN A 108 -9.89 7.86 7.52
CA GLN A 108 -9.42 6.54 7.14
C GLN A 108 -9.98 5.46 8.06
N LEU A 109 -10.53 4.40 7.47
CA LEU A 109 -10.84 3.14 8.14
C LEU A 109 -9.83 2.10 7.66
N GLY A 110 -9.00 1.60 8.56
CA GLY A 110 -7.93 0.66 8.23
C GLY A 110 -7.78 -0.46 9.25
N ILE A 111 -7.07 -1.50 8.82
CA ILE A 111 -6.69 -2.64 9.66
C ILE A 111 -5.17 -2.77 9.68
N GLU A 112 -4.64 -3.17 10.84
CA GLU A 112 -3.24 -3.55 11.00
C GLU A 112 -3.18 -4.95 11.61
N LEU A 113 -2.42 -5.82 10.98
CA LEU A 113 -2.14 -7.15 11.47
C LEU A 113 -0.67 -7.22 11.85
N ILE A 114 -0.40 -7.35 13.14
CA ILE A 114 0.94 -7.35 13.71
C ILE A 114 1.28 -8.79 14.12
N GLY A 115 2.43 -9.28 13.65
CA GLY A 115 2.85 -10.65 13.97
C GLY A 115 3.96 -11.15 13.07
N LYS A 116 4.01 -12.47 12.88
CA LYS A 116 4.96 -13.12 11.99
C LYS A 116 4.46 -13.08 10.55
N GLU A 117 5.37 -12.93 9.62
CA GLU A 117 5.08 -13.02 8.19
C GLU A 117 4.53 -14.41 7.82
N SER A 118 3.47 -14.42 7.02
CA SER A 118 2.85 -15.65 6.54
C SER A 118 1.91 -15.34 5.37
N VAL A 119 1.93 -16.17 4.34
CA VAL A 119 1.01 -16.06 3.20
C VAL A 119 -0.48 -16.10 3.61
N PHE A 120 -0.81 -16.73 4.75
CA PHE A 120 -2.17 -16.75 5.28
C PHE A 120 -2.56 -15.41 5.90
N LEU A 121 -1.62 -14.69 6.49
CA LEU A 121 -1.87 -13.34 7.03
C LEU A 121 -2.00 -12.33 5.89
N ASP A 122 -1.17 -12.43 4.86
CA ASP A 122 -1.30 -11.64 3.64
C ASP A 122 -2.65 -11.91 2.95
N PHE A 123 -3.03 -13.20 2.86
CA PHE A 123 -4.35 -13.58 2.36
C PHE A 123 -5.48 -12.95 3.18
N GLU A 124 -5.42 -12.99 4.53
CA GLU A 124 -6.46 -12.41 5.38
C GLU A 124 -6.62 -10.90 5.15
N ILE A 125 -5.51 -10.17 5.06
CA ILE A 125 -5.55 -8.72 4.79
C ILE A 125 -6.17 -8.42 3.43
N VAL A 126 -5.75 -9.13 2.37
CA VAL A 126 -6.27 -8.92 1.02
C VAL A 126 -7.73 -9.38 0.91
N ASP A 127 -8.11 -10.49 1.56
CA ASP A 127 -9.50 -10.98 1.64
C ASP A 127 -10.41 -9.93 2.28
N LEU A 128 -9.99 -9.36 3.41
CA LEU A 128 -10.73 -8.30 4.08
C LEU A 128 -10.81 -7.02 3.26
N ALA A 129 -9.74 -6.66 2.53
CA ALA A 129 -9.78 -5.53 1.60
C ALA A 129 -10.81 -5.76 0.49
N VAL A 130 -10.81 -6.93 -0.16
CA VAL A 130 -11.81 -7.27 -1.20
C VAL A 130 -13.23 -7.24 -0.64
N LYS A 131 -13.46 -7.82 0.53
CA LYS A 131 -14.78 -7.83 1.20
C LYS A 131 -15.24 -6.42 1.58
N SER A 132 -14.33 -5.57 2.05
CA SER A 132 -14.65 -4.16 2.36
C SER A 132 -15.07 -3.42 1.09
N LEU A 133 -14.36 -3.65 -0.01
CA LEU A 133 -14.70 -3.06 -1.30
C LEU A 133 -16.05 -3.58 -1.82
N ASP A 134 -16.37 -4.85 -1.64
CA ASP A 134 -17.66 -5.43 -2.04
C ASP A 134 -18.84 -4.82 -1.25
N ILE A 135 -18.63 -4.46 0.02
CA ILE A 135 -19.62 -3.71 0.82
C ILE A 135 -19.83 -2.30 0.24
N ILE A 136 -18.77 -1.65 -0.26
CA ILE A 136 -18.82 -0.31 -0.83
C ILE A 136 -19.41 -0.35 -2.24
N ASN A 137 -18.87 -1.20 -3.11
CA ASN A 137 -19.26 -1.35 -4.50
C ASN A 137 -18.83 -2.71 -5.08
N GLU A 138 -19.79 -3.53 -5.48
CA GLU A 138 -19.55 -4.85 -6.08
C GLU A 138 -18.72 -4.82 -7.38
N LYS A 139 -18.64 -3.68 -8.06
CA LYS A 139 -17.83 -3.52 -9.29
C LYS A 139 -16.37 -3.17 -9.01
N SER A 140 -15.99 -3.01 -7.75
CA SER A 140 -14.60 -2.73 -7.35
C SER A 140 -13.68 -3.91 -7.71
N LEU A 141 -12.40 -3.60 -7.87
CA LEU A 141 -11.33 -4.59 -8.02
C LEU A 141 -10.12 -4.19 -7.17
N ILE A 142 -9.31 -5.18 -6.82
CA ILE A 142 -8.04 -4.96 -6.15
C ILE A 142 -6.88 -5.17 -7.12
N VAL A 143 -5.95 -4.25 -7.09
CA VAL A 143 -4.69 -4.34 -7.84
C VAL A 143 -3.59 -4.73 -6.88
N LEU A 144 -2.90 -5.82 -7.17
CA LEU A 144 -1.80 -6.35 -6.38
C LEU A 144 -0.46 -6.08 -7.06
N SER A 145 0.52 -5.73 -6.26
CA SER A 145 1.92 -5.56 -6.64
C SER A 145 2.83 -6.09 -5.52
N HIS A 146 4.15 -5.96 -5.69
CA HIS A 146 5.11 -6.31 -4.66
C HIS A 146 6.27 -5.33 -4.64
N ALA A 147 6.53 -4.69 -3.49
CA ALA A 147 7.57 -3.67 -3.35
C ALA A 147 8.96 -4.19 -3.75
N GLY A 148 9.30 -5.41 -3.32
CA GLY A 148 10.57 -6.04 -3.62
C GLY A 148 10.81 -6.38 -5.10
N PHE A 149 9.80 -6.28 -5.98
CA PHE A 149 9.98 -6.62 -7.40
C PHE A 149 10.93 -5.65 -8.08
N ILE A 150 10.70 -4.35 -7.94
CA ILE A 150 11.54 -3.31 -8.54
C ILE A 150 12.91 -3.24 -7.87
N SER A 151 12.96 -3.27 -6.53
CA SER A 151 14.25 -3.29 -5.81
C SER A 151 15.11 -4.48 -6.23
N SER A 152 14.53 -5.68 -6.39
CA SER A 152 15.27 -6.86 -6.88
C SER A 152 15.86 -6.70 -8.29
N ILE A 153 15.29 -5.84 -9.12
CA ILE A 153 15.87 -5.47 -10.41
C ILE A 153 17.00 -4.47 -10.21
N PHE A 154 16.80 -3.44 -9.38
CA PHE A 154 17.74 -2.34 -9.21
C PHE A 154 18.96 -2.69 -8.35
N ASP A 155 18.84 -3.63 -7.39
CA ASP A 155 19.94 -4.03 -6.50
C ASP A 155 21.15 -4.59 -7.25
N ASN A 156 20.92 -5.17 -8.42
CA ASN A 156 21.97 -5.72 -9.26
C ASN A 156 22.46 -4.74 -10.34
N LEU A 157 21.97 -3.50 -10.33
CA LEU A 157 22.34 -2.48 -11.30
C LEU A 157 23.28 -1.45 -10.69
N ASN A 158 24.41 -1.23 -11.33
CA ASN A 158 25.32 -0.15 -10.97
C ASN A 158 24.79 1.18 -11.55
N LEU A 159 23.64 1.63 -10.99
CA LEU A 159 23.00 2.91 -11.30
C LEU A 159 23.11 3.83 -10.10
N GLU A 160 23.35 5.13 -10.36
CA GLU A 160 23.30 6.17 -9.34
C GLU A 160 21.87 6.27 -8.76
N TYR A 161 21.79 6.72 -7.52
CA TYR A 161 20.51 6.79 -6.78
C TYR A 161 19.48 7.67 -7.53
N GLU A 162 19.92 8.81 -8.03
CA GLU A 162 19.09 9.77 -8.76
C GLU A 162 18.50 9.16 -10.03
N VAL A 163 19.27 8.33 -10.75
CA VAL A 163 18.79 7.63 -11.95
C VAL A 163 17.76 6.57 -11.60
N LYS A 164 17.95 5.87 -10.47
CA LYS A 164 16.95 4.89 -9.98
C LYS A 164 15.63 5.57 -9.64
N GLU A 165 15.67 6.71 -8.95
CA GLU A 165 14.49 7.51 -8.60
C GLU A 165 13.78 8.04 -9.86
N GLU A 166 14.52 8.52 -10.86
CA GLU A 166 13.93 9.00 -12.10
C GLU A 166 13.22 7.86 -12.87
N ILE A 167 13.84 6.68 -12.95
CA ILE A 167 13.21 5.49 -13.56
C ILE A 167 11.97 5.08 -12.76
N PHE A 168 12.05 5.10 -11.45
CA PHE A 168 10.94 4.78 -10.55
C PHE A 168 9.73 5.71 -10.79
N ASP A 169 9.98 7.02 -10.87
CA ASP A 169 8.97 8.01 -11.20
C ASP A 169 8.34 7.78 -12.57
N CYS A 170 9.14 7.43 -13.58
CA CYS A 170 8.66 7.10 -14.91
C CYS A 170 7.78 5.82 -14.90
N ILE A 171 8.14 4.79 -14.11
CA ILE A 171 7.33 3.59 -13.95
C ILE A 171 5.97 3.93 -13.35
N ASN A 172 5.94 4.70 -12.25
CA ASN A 172 4.70 5.13 -11.59
C ASN A 172 3.78 5.93 -12.51
N LYS A 173 4.36 6.79 -13.37
CA LYS A 173 3.65 7.58 -14.38
C LYS A 173 3.32 6.78 -15.64
N LYS A 174 3.68 5.49 -15.70
CA LYS A 174 3.55 4.61 -16.89
C LYS A 174 4.21 5.16 -18.15
N ASN A 175 5.32 5.89 -17.99
CA ASN A 175 6.05 6.56 -19.06
C ASN A 175 7.24 5.71 -19.56
N SER A 176 6.97 4.71 -20.37
CA SER A 176 7.99 3.86 -20.97
C SER A 176 8.97 4.61 -21.89
N HIS A 177 8.53 5.72 -22.51
CA HIS A 177 9.37 6.47 -23.44
C HIS A 177 10.56 7.12 -22.76
N ASP A 178 10.35 7.77 -21.62
CA ASP A 178 11.42 8.42 -20.88
C ASP A 178 12.35 7.39 -20.21
N ILE A 179 11.81 6.26 -19.72
CA ILE A 179 12.65 5.13 -19.25
C ILE A 179 13.66 4.71 -20.33
N LYS A 180 13.22 4.62 -21.58
CA LYS A 180 14.10 4.24 -22.69
C LYS A 180 15.23 5.23 -22.86
N LYS A 181 14.93 6.56 -22.87
CA LYS A 181 15.95 7.61 -22.99
C LYS A 181 16.97 7.57 -21.85
N ILE A 182 16.52 7.40 -20.60
CA ILE A 182 17.38 7.31 -19.42
C ILE A 182 18.34 6.12 -19.56
N LEU A 183 17.85 4.98 -20.01
CA LEU A 183 18.63 3.73 -20.10
C LEU A 183 19.50 3.64 -21.34
N GLU A 184 19.18 4.30 -22.46
CA GLU A 184 19.99 4.31 -23.70
C GLU A 184 21.43 4.77 -23.46
N ASN A 185 21.59 5.77 -22.61
CA ASN A 185 22.91 6.33 -22.28
C ASN A 185 23.69 5.52 -21.23
N ASN A 186 23.06 4.50 -20.62
CA ASN A 186 23.68 3.69 -19.58
C ASN A 186 24.29 2.42 -20.15
N LYS A 187 25.63 2.39 -20.27
CA LYS A 187 26.38 1.23 -20.82
C LYS A 187 26.59 0.10 -19.81
N PHE A 188 26.30 0.32 -18.53
CA PHE A 188 26.51 -0.66 -17.47
C PHE A 188 25.33 -1.62 -17.28
N VAL A 189 24.16 -1.31 -17.88
CA VAL A 189 22.96 -2.15 -17.83
C VAL A 189 22.88 -2.99 -19.09
N SER A 190 22.74 -4.31 -18.95
CA SER A 190 22.59 -5.22 -20.10
C SER A 190 21.28 -4.96 -20.85
N GLU A 191 21.26 -5.21 -22.17
CA GLU A 191 20.09 -4.95 -23.01
C GLU A 191 18.85 -5.73 -22.55
N ASN A 192 18.99 -6.96 -22.07
CA ASN A 192 17.88 -7.74 -21.52
C ASN A 192 17.24 -7.06 -20.30
N VAL A 193 18.06 -6.47 -19.42
CA VAL A 193 17.55 -5.76 -18.23
C VAL A 193 16.92 -4.42 -18.61
N LYS A 194 17.51 -3.69 -19.56
CA LYS A 194 16.91 -2.47 -20.10
C LYS A 194 15.52 -2.76 -20.67
N GLU A 195 15.41 -3.83 -21.46
CA GLU A 195 14.13 -4.22 -22.05
C GLU A 195 13.11 -4.65 -20.99
N LEU A 196 13.54 -5.35 -19.93
CA LEU A 196 12.69 -5.68 -18.79
C LEU A 196 12.15 -4.41 -18.14
N ILE A 197 13.01 -3.46 -17.75
CA ILE A 197 12.62 -2.22 -17.08
C ILE A 197 11.65 -1.42 -17.97
N TYR A 198 11.95 -1.31 -19.26
CA TYR A 198 11.08 -0.65 -20.24
C TYR A 198 9.67 -1.26 -20.32
N LYS A 199 9.53 -2.57 -20.07
CA LYS A 199 8.22 -3.26 -20.12
C LYS A 199 7.41 -3.15 -18.82
N ILE A 200 8.03 -2.80 -17.70
CA ILE A 200 7.34 -2.75 -16.39
C ILE A 200 6.09 -1.88 -16.40
N PRO A 201 6.06 -0.66 -16.98
CA PRO A 201 4.85 0.17 -17.03
C PRO A 201 3.61 -0.51 -17.64
N GLY A 202 3.82 -1.48 -18.54
CA GLY A 202 2.77 -2.29 -19.16
C GLY A 202 2.62 -3.69 -18.58
N LEU A 203 3.31 -4.00 -17.49
CA LEU A 203 3.32 -5.33 -16.89
C LEU A 203 2.13 -5.48 -15.92
N SER A 204 0.93 -5.56 -16.48
CA SER A 204 -0.31 -5.72 -15.75
C SER A 204 -1.20 -6.81 -16.34
N GLY A 205 -2.12 -7.37 -15.52
CA GLY A 205 -3.07 -8.40 -15.91
C GLY A 205 -3.08 -9.62 -15.00
N ASP A 206 -3.25 -10.79 -15.60
CA ASP A 206 -3.20 -12.08 -14.91
C ASP A 206 -1.77 -12.46 -14.54
N LEU A 207 -1.56 -13.04 -13.36
CA LEU A 207 -0.22 -13.36 -12.85
C LEU A 207 0.50 -14.41 -13.70
N ASP A 208 -0.22 -15.42 -14.22
CA ASP A 208 0.40 -16.46 -15.05
C ASP A 208 0.89 -15.89 -16.40
N ASP A 209 0.14 -14.95 -16.98
CA ASP A 209 0.55 -14.26 -18.21
C ASP A 209 1.75 -13.33 -17.98
N ILE A 210 1.77 -12.62 -16.85
CA ILE A 210 2.90 -11.80 -16.42
C ILE A 210 4.15 -12.68 -16.23
N THR A 211 4.00 -13.81 -15.52
CA THR A 211 5.11 -14.74 -15.27
C THR A 211 5.69 -15.28 -16.58
N LYS A 212 4.85 -15.64 -17.56
CA LYS A 212 5.29 -16.05 -18.89
C LYS A 212 6.06 -14.94 -19.64
N LYS A 213 5.62 -13.68 -19.52
CA LYS A 213 6.34 -12.55 -20.11
C LYS A 213 7.70 -12.36 -19.46
N LEU A 214 7.78 -12.43 -18.14
CA LEU A 214 9.01 -12.26 -17.37
C LEU A 214 10.03 -13.37 -17.60
N SER A 215 9.62 -14.61 -17.86
CA SER A 215 10.52 -15.74 -18.08
C SER A 215 11.48 -15.53 -19.27
N LYS A 216 11.16 -14.63 -20.20
CA LYS A 216 11.98 -14.29 -21.37
C LYS A 216 13.23 -13.47 -21.03
N TYR A 217 13.27 -12.84 -19.85
CA TYR A 217 14.29 -11.85 -19.48
C TYR A 217 15.37 -12.38 -18.53
N GLY A 218 15.39 -13.68 -18.22
CA GLY A 218 16.39 -14.25 -17.32
C GLY A 218 16.32 -13.66 -15.90
N ILE A 219 15.12 -13.65 -15.33
CA ILE A 219 14.86 -13.10 -13.99
C ILE A 219 15.69 -13.77 -12.90
N ASN A 220 16.16 -12.98 -11.93
CA ASN A 220 16.94 -13.46 -10.79
C ASN A 220 16.10 -14.26 -9.78
N ASP A 221 16.78 -14.91 -8.83
CA ASP A 221 16.10 -15.78 -7.85
C ASP A 221 15.19 -15.02 -6.88
N ASN A 222 15.48 -13.75 -6.59
CA ASN A 222 14.61 -12.91 -5.78
C ASN A 222 13.27 -12.67 -6.48
N ILE A 223 13.30 -12.33 -7.77
CA ILE A 223 12.05 -12.16 -8.55
C ILE A 223 11.29 -13.48 -8.63
N LYS A 224 11.97 -14.63 -8.77
CA LYS A 224 11.29 -15.94 -8.77
C LYS A 224 10.59 -16.21 -7.43
N LYS A 225 11.23 -15.88 -6.30
CA LYS A 225 10.62 -15.99 -4.96
C LYS A 225 9.38 -15.13 -4.83
N ILE A 226 9.45 -13.85 -5.25
CA ILE A 226 8.32 -12.92 -5.26
C ILE A 226 7.15 -13.47 -6.09
N LEU A 227 7.43 -13.96 -7.31
CA LEU A 227 6.39 -14.54 -8.16
C LEU A 227 5.76 -15.80 -7.55
N LEU A 228 6.55 -16.62 -6.83
CA LEU A 228 6.05 -17.79 -6.12
C LEU A 228 5.14 -17.37 -4.95
N GLU A 229 5.52 -16.38 -4.17
CA GLU A 229 4.74 -15.81 -3.07
C GLU A 229 3.40 -15.27 -3.59
N LEU A 230 3.44 -14.42 -4.62
CA LEU A 230 2.23 -13.88 -5.25
C LEU A 230 1.35 -15.00 -5.84
N LYS A 231 1.94 -16.07 -6.38
CA LYS A 231 1.19 -17.22 -6.88
C LYS A 231 0.49 -17.99 -5.76
N GLN A 232 1.15 -18.18 -4.63
CA GLN A 232 0.55 -18.82 -3.45
C GLN A 232 -0.64 -17.99 -2.94
N LEU A 233 -0.47 -16.66 -2.80
CA LEU A 233 -1.53 -15.74 -2.42
C LEU A 233 -2.68 -15.79 -3.43
N ASN A 234 -2.40 -15.67 -4.73
CA ASN A 234 -3.41 -15.70 -5.79
C ASN A 234 -4.23 -16.99 -5.75
N ASN A 235 -3.57 -18.14 -5.57
CA ASN A 235 -4.25 -19.43 -5.45
C ASN A 235 -5.20 -19.51 -4.25
N LEU A 236 -4.86 -18.87 -3.14
CA LEU A 236 -5.76 -18.75 -1.97
C LEU A 236 -6.93 -17.82 -2.29
N LEU A 237 -6.66 -16.63 -2.83
CA LEU A 237 -7.68 -15.64 -3.16
C LEU A 237 -8.71 -16.18 -4.16
N LEU A 238 -8.28 -16.92 -5.18
CA LEU A 238 -9.17 -17.50 -6.20
C LEU A 238 -10.10 -18.60 -5.69
N LYS A 239 -9.89 -19.11 -4.47
CA LYS A 239 -10.84 -20.03 -3.82
C LYS A 239 -12.06 -19.29 -3.25
N PHE A 240 -11.94 -18.02 -2.92
CA PHE A 240 -12.94 -17.22 -2.25
C PHE A 240 -13.47 -16.07 -3.10
N HIS A 241 -12.71 -15.60 -4.09
CA HIS A 241 -13.04 -14.46 -4.93
C HIS A 241 -13.00 -14.79 -6.41
N LYS A 242 -13.80 -14.07 -7.20
CA LYS A 242 -13.77 -14.18 -8.66
C LYS A 242 -12.45 -13.62 -9.20
N ARG A 243 -11.88 -14.26 -10.22
CA ARG A 243 -10.65 -13.81 -10.90
C ARG A 243 -10.75 -12.34 -11.38
N SER A 244 -11.92 -11.90 -11.83
CA SER A 244 -12.15 -10.52 -12.27
C SER A 244 -12.01 -9.45 -11.19
N LYS A 245 -11.92 -9.85 -9.92
CA LYS A 245 -11.71 -8.95 -8.78
C LYS A 245 -10.23 -8.67 -8.50
N ILE A 246 -9.32 -9.46 -9.07
CA ILE A 246 -7.89 -9.43 -8.76
C ILE A 246 -7.12 -9.17 -10.04
N VAL A 247 -6.29 -8.13 -10.02
CA VAL A 247 -5.40 -7.76 -11.12
C VAL A 247 -4.00 -7.56 -10.54
N PHE A 248 -2.98 -8.02 -11.23
CA PHE A 248 -1.59 -7.71 -10.88
C PHE A 248 -1.09 -6.56 -11.73
N ASP A 249 -0.37 -5.60 -11.13
CA ASP A 249 0.23 -4.48 -11.86
C ASP A 249 1.54 -4.06 -11.19
N PHE A 250 2.65 -4.46 -11.79
CA PHE A 250 3.99 -4.20 -11.25
C PHE A 250 4.47 -2.75 -11.46
N SER A 251 3.66 -1.91 -12.11
CA SER A 251 3.88 -0.46 -12.12
C SER A 251 3.32 0.25 -10.89
N VAL A 252 2.49 -0.41 -10.09
CA VAL A 252 2.02 0.13 -8.81
C VAL A 252 3.13 -0.04 -7.79
N ILE A 253 3.86 1.05 -7.58
CA ILE A 253 5.00 1.10 -6.68
C ILE A 253 4.72 2.19 -5.64
N LYS A 254 4.97 1.88 -4.39
CA LYS A 254 5.01 2.85 -3.29
C LYS A 254 6.45 2.99 -2.81
N ASN A 255 6.71 3.97 -1.98
CA ASN A 255 8.03 4.25 -1.41
C ASN A 255 8.81 2.96 -1.10
N LEU A 256 9.92 2.74 -1.83
CA LEU A 256 10.75 1.52 -1.76
C LEU A 256 11.35 1.30 -0.37
N ASN A 257 11.54 2.37 0.39
CA ASN A 257 12.13 2.30 1.73
C ASN A 257 11.11 1.96 2.82
N TYR A 258 9.81 2.06 2.52
CA TYR A 258 8.74 1.83 3.49
C TYR A 258 8.14 0.41 3.40
N TYR A 259 7.94 -0.10 2.17
CA TYR A 259 7.30 -1.37 1.92
C TYR A 259 8.30 -2.39 1.40
N ASN A 260 8.26 -3.61 1.93
CA ASN A 260 9.11 -4.73 1.49
C ASN A 260 8.33 -5.95 0.97
N GLY A 261 7.02 -5.96 1.15
CA GLY A 261 6.13 -7.07 0.79
C GLY A 261 5.09 -6.71 -0.27
N ILE A 262 3.94 -7.38 -0.15
CA ILE A 262 2.80 -7.21 -1.06
C ILE A 262 2.20 -5.80 -0.88
N ILE A 263 1.96 -5.15 -2.01
CA ILE A 263 1.26 -3.87 -2.08
C ILE A 263 -0.08 -4.12 -2.75
N TYR A 264 -1.13 -3.48 -2.24
CA TYR A 264 -2.42 -3.45 -2.92
C TYR A 264 -2.96 -2.03 -3.06
N LYS A 265 -3.75 -1.85 -4.10
CA LYS A 265 -4.52 -0.64 -4.38
C LYS A 265 -5.91 -1.03 -4.84
N ASP A 266 -6.90 -0.37 -4.31
CA ASP A 266 -8.28 -0.50 -4.76
C ASP A 266 -8.57 0.35 -6.00
N ILE A 267 -9.45 -0.14 -6.85
CA ILE A 267 -10.05 0.62 -7.94
C ILE A 267 -11.56 0.50 -7.81
N LEU A 268 -12.20 1.61 -7.46
CA LEU A 268 -13.64 1.74 -7.49
C LEU A 268 -14.05 2.14 -8.91
N LYS A 269 -14.77 1.25 -9.62
CA LYS A 269 -15.36 1.57 -10.92
C LYS A 269 -16.67 2.31 -10.70
N ASP A 270 -16.81 3.48 -11.32
CA ASP A 270 -18.06 4.26 -11.38
C ASP A 270 -18.59 4.75 -10.02
N PHE A 271 -17.72 5.21 -9.11
CA PHE A 271 -18.15 5.88 -7.89
C PHE A 271 -18.40 7.36 -8.18
N GLN A 272 -19.63 7.72 -8.56
CA GLN A 272 -20.15 9.07 -8.40
C GLN A 272 -20.87 9.13 -7.05
N MET A 273 -20.28 9.88 -6.09
CA MET A 273 -20.98 10.26 -4.85
C MET A 273 -21.96 11.38 -5.14
#